data_1779b9435fec41beb8f4d841ebe48850
#
_entry.id   1779b9435fec41beb8f4d841ebe48850
#
_cell.length_a   1.000
_cell.length_b   1.000
_cell.length_c   1.000
_cell.angle_alpha   90.00
_cell.angle_beta   90.00
_cell.angle_gamma   90.00
#
_symmetry.space_group_name_H-M   'P 1'
#
loop_
_entity.id
_entity.type
_entity.pdbx_description
1 polymer ?
#
loop_
_entity_poly.entity_id
_entity_poly.type
_entity_poly.pdbx_seq_one_letter_code
_entity_poly.pdbx_strand_id
1 'polypeptide(L)'
;PADEPVVPEGCDFVIGLTDDGMAFDNTDLSIAVGETVCWIWNDAAMAHNVAQIREEGDTTRDVAGEYSGAAATNVDYRITFDEDETFYYICEPHAGMGMDGKVVVGTGISETSTTVVDSDDNTPGFTAGIAAIALISALVVAGSRRR
;
A
#
# COMPACT_ATOMS: atom_id res chain seq x y z
N PRO A 1 -6.91 -34.03 15.24
CA PRO A 1 -7.12 -32.80 14.51
C PRO A 1 -5.97 -31.87 14.83
N ALA A 2 -5.22 -31.46 13.81
CA ALA A 2 -4.21 -30.45 13.98
C ALA A 2 -4.91 -29.17 14.46
N ASP A 3 -4.43 -28.56 15.53
CA ASP A 3 -4.83 -27.23 15.94
C ASP A 3 -4.55 -26.31 14.75
N GLU A 4 -5.60 -25.91 14.05
CA GLU A 4 -5.48 -24.78 13.12
C GLU A 4 -5.09 -23.58 13.97
N PRO A 5 -4.11 -22.78 13.53
CA PRO A 5 -3.74 -21.58 14.26
C PRO A 5 -4.99 -20.71 14.41
N VAL A 6 -5.37 -20.45 15.66
CA VAL A 6 -6.51 -19.58 15.95
C VAL A 6 -6.11 -18.16 15.56
N VAL A 7 -6.61 -17.73 14.42
CA VAL A 7 -6.44 -16.34 13.99
C VAL A 7 -7.27 -15.47 14.94
N PRO A 8 -6.70 -14.47 15.59
CA PRO A 8 -7.44 -13.58 16.48
C PRO A 8 -8.58 -12.87 15.76
N GLU A 9 -9.67 -12.60 16.49
CA GLU A 9 -10.81 -11.89 15.94
C GLU A 9 -10.40 -10.53 15.37
N GLY A 10 -10.86 -10.23 14.15
CA GLY A 10 -10.55 -9.00 13.43
C GLY A 10 -9.22 -9.03 12.67
N CYS A 11 -8.59 -10.20 12.56
CA CYS A 11 -7.43 -10.41 11.70
C CYS A 11 -7.81 -11.40 10.60
N ASP A 12 -7.43 -11.10 9.36
CA ASP A 12 -7.49 -12.08 8.27
C ASP A 12 -6.18 -12.85 8.18
N PHE A 13 -5.07 -12.17 8.47
CA PHE A 13 -3.73 -12.75 8.52
C PHE A 13 -2.98 -12.31 9.78
N VAL A 14 -2.12 -13.19 10.26
CA VAL A 14 -1.22 -12.89 11.38
C VAL A 14 0.22 -13.08 10.94
N ILE A 15 1.05 -12.11 11.25
CA ILE A 15 2.50 -12.18 11.10
C ILE A 15 3.10 -12.16 12.51
N GLY A 16 3.84 -13.19 12.84
CA GLY A 16 4.56 -13.33 14.10
C GLY A 16 6.06 -13.20 13.90
N LEU A 17 6.78 -13.84 14.78
CA LEU A 17 8.24 -13.95 14.73
C LEU A 17 8.63 -15.41 14.49
N THR A 18 9.77 -15.61 13.84
CA THR A 18 10.40 -16.93 13.76
C THR A 18 10.79 -17.43 15.15
N ASP A 19 10.98 -18.73 15.31
CA ASP A 19 11.30 -19.37 16.60
C ASP A 19 12.57 -18.79 17.25
N ASP A 20 13.51 -18.33 16.45
CA ASP A 20 14.73 -17.67 16.92
C ASP A 20 14.56 -16.16 17.19
N GLY A 21 13.39 -15.61 16.85
CA GLY A 21 13.06 -14.20 17.00
C GLY A 21 13.87 -13.26 16.12
N MET A 22 14.54 -13.76 15.08
CA MET A 22 15.43 -12.94 14.24
C MET A 22 14.78 -12.42 12.98
N ALA A 23 13.58 -12.88 12.65
CA ALA A 23 12.82 -12.47 11.48
C ALA A 23 11.31 -12.50 11.76
N PHE A 24 10.53 -11.85 10.91
CA PHE A 24 9.10 -12.11 10.81
C PHE A 24 8.88 -13.51 10.22
N ASP A 25 7.85 -14.21 10.66
CA ASP A 25 7.56 -15.58 10.21
C ASP A 25 6.96 -15.65 8.81
N ASN A 26 6.41 -14.53 8.33
CA ASN A 26 5.95 -14.36 6.96
C ASN A 26 6.41 -12.99 6.43
N THR A 27 7.32 -13.00 5.48
CA THR A 27 7.96 -11.79 4.93
C THR A 27 7.46 -11.40 3.52
N ASP A 28 6.57 -12.20 2.93
CA ASP A 28 6.00 -11.96 1.60
C ASP A 28 4.55 -12.44 1.57
N LEU A 29 3.64 -11.58 2.02
CA LEU A 29 2.22 -11.88 2.13
C LEU A 29 1.45 -11.18 1.02
N SER A 30 0.55 -11.91 0.33
CA SER A 30 -0.40 -11.34 -0.63
C SER A 30 -1.81 -11.43 -0.08
N ILE A 31 -2.52 -10.31 -0.11
CA ILE A 31 -3.87 -10.16 0.43
C ILE A 31 -4.80 -9.46 -0.57
N ALA A 32 -6.10 -9.55 -0.35
CA ALA A 32 -7.08 -8.74 -1.06
C ALA A 32 -7.26 -7.37 -0.39
N VAL A 33 -7.72 -6.39 -1.17
CA VAL A 33 -8.14 -5.08 -0.62
C VAL A 33 -9.28 -5.29 0.38
N GLY A 34 -9.20 -4.63 1.51
CA GLY A 34 -10.15 -4.69 2.62
C GLY A 34 -9.77 -5.70 3.71
N GLU A 35 -8.74 -6.52 3.51
CA GLU A 35 -8.27 -7.47 4.51
C GLU A 35 -7.36 -6.82 5.55
N THR A 36 -7.35 -7.42 6.74
CA THR A 36 -6.59 -6.94 7.91
C THR A 36 -5.43 -7.87 8.22
N VAL A 37 -4.24 -7.30 8.27
CA VAL A 37 -3.04 -7.99 8.75
C VAL A 37 -2.72 -7.55 10.16
N CYS A 38 -2.43 -8.51 11.02
CA CYS A 38 -2.08 -8.30 12.41
C CYS A 38 -0.64 -8.79 12.66
N TRP A 39 0.21 -7.91 13.15
CA TRP A 39 1.52 -8.28 13.66
C TRP A 39 1.39 -8.52 15.15
N ILE A 40 1.56 -9.78 15.56
CA ILE A 40 1.30 -10.19 16.95
C ILE A 40 2.44 -11.06 17.47
N TRP A 41 3.00 -10.64 18.60
CA TRP A 41 3.88 -11.48 19.41
C TRP A 41 3.78 -11.14 20.89
N ASN A 42 4.06 -12.12 21.72
CA ASN A 42 4.02 -12.01 23.16
C ASN A 42 5.30 -12.64 23.73
N ASP A 43 5.86 -11.99 24.73
CA ASP A 43 7.05 -12.46 25.46
C ASP A 43 8.24 -12.79 24.53
N ALA A 44 8.42 -12.00 23.47
CA ALA A 44 9.57 -12.14 22.58
C ALA A 44 10.87 -11.94 23.36
N ALA A 45 11.90 -12.74 23.03
CA ALA A 45 13.20 -12.67 23.68
C ALA A 45 13.90 -11.32 23.47
N MET A 46 13.59 -10.65 22.37
CA MET A 46 14.06 -9.31 22.02
C MET A 46 12.90 -8.41 21.68
N ALA A 47 13.08 -7.11 21.79
CA ALA A 47 12.08 -6.14 21.43
C ALA A 47 12.07 -5.90 19.91
N HIS A 48 10.86 -5.92 19.32
CA HIS A 48 10.62 -5.71 17.90
C HIS A 48 9.51 -4.69 17.69
N ASN A 49 9.46 -4.11 16.50
CA ASN A 49 8.37 -3.26 16.05
C ASN A 49 8.09 -3.46 14.55
N VAL A 50 7.04 -2.78 14.07
CA VAL A 50 6.69 -2.68 12.66
C VAL A 50 6.76 -1.21 12.27
N ALA A 51 7.56 -0.91 11.28
CA ALA A 51 7.73 0.45 10.78
C ALA A 51 7.73 0.45 9.25
N GLN A 52 6.82 1.20 8.66
CA GLN A 52 6.75 1.33 7.21
C GLN A 52 8.02 1.95 6.64
N ILE A 53 8.44 1.44 5.51
CA ILE A 53 9.51 2.00 4.68
C ILE A 53 8.95 2.35 3.30
N ARG A 54 9.64 3.19 2.53
CA ARG A 54 9.15 3.69 1.25
C ARG A 54 9.34 2.71 0.12
N GLU A 55 10.44 1.99 0.15
CA GLU A 55 10.79 1.02 -0.89
C GLU A 55 11.54 -0.16 -0.30
N GLU A 56 11.53 -1.26 -1.03
CA GLU A 56 12.21 -2.48 -0.62
C GLU A 56 13.70 -2.25 -0.42
N GLY A 57 14.20 -2.69 0.73
CA GLY A 57 15.63 -2.55 1.09
C GLY A 57 15.98 -1.28 1.86
N ASP A 58 15.05 -0.36 2.06
CA ASP A 58 15.24 0.75 2.99
C ASP A 58 15.44 0.21 4.42
N THR A 59 16.33 0.85 5.15
CA THR A 59 16.59 0.53 6.57
C THR A 59 16.13 1.64 7.51
N THR A 60 15.47 2.65 6.97
CA THR A 60 15.00 3.82 7.69
C THR A 60 13.50 3.95 7.53
N ARG A 61 12.82 4.09 8.65
CA ARG A 61 11.37 4.28 8.71
C ARG A 61 10.90 5.51 7.93
N ASP A 62 9.78 5.39 7.21
CA ASP A 62 9.01 6.55 6.77
C ASP A 62 8.30 7.18 7.97
N VAL A 63 8.68 8.41 8.31
CA VAL A 63 8.12 9.12 9.47
C VAL A 63 6.63 9.47 9.33
N ALA A 64 6.12 9.45 8.11
CA ALA A 64 4.70 9.67 7.80
C ALA A 64 3.93 8.36 7.62
N GLY A 65 4.62 7.23 7.60
CA GLY A 65 4.04 5.91 7.37
C GLY A 65 3.55 5.24 8.65
N GLU A 66 3.03 4.04 8.47
CA GLU A 66 2.53 3.17 9.53
C GLU A 66 3.63 2.78 10.52
N TYR A 67 3.30 2.81 11.80
CA TYR A 67 4.27 2.61 12.86
C TYR A 67 3.62 2.00 14.12
N SER A 68 4.07 0.83 14.51
CA SER A 68 3.55 0.14 15.71
C SER A 68 4.04 0.76 17.04
N GLY A 69 4.92 1.73 16.97
CA GLY A 69 5.54 2.33 18.15
C GLY A 69 6.97 1.85 18.41
N ALA A 70 7.50 2.22 19.55
CA ALA A 70 8.81 1.76 19.98
C ALA A 70 8.85 0.22 20.07
N ALA A 71 10.04 -0.35 19.80
CA ALA A 71 10.21 -1.79 19.88
C ALA A 71 9.84 -2.33 21.26
N ALA A 72 9.06 -3.42 21.26
CA ALA A 72 8.55 -4.06 22.47
C ALA A 72 8.57 -5.59 22.34
N THR A 73 8.56 -6.28 23.47
CA THR A 73 8.50 -7.75 23.56
C THR A 73 7.07 -8.27 23.43
N ASN A 74 6.08 -7.40 23.52
CA ASN A 74 4.67 -7.69 23.31
C ASN A 74 4.11 -6.67 22.33
N VAL A 75 3.56 -7.10 21.21
CA VAL A 75 2.96 -6.26 20.18
C VAL A 75 1.67 -6.90 19.69
N ASP A 76 0.66 -6.10 19.53
CA ASP A 76 -0.57 -6.38 18.78
C ASP A 76 -0.84 -5.14 17.93
N TYR A 77 -0.40 -5.17 16.68
CA TYR A 77 -0.50 -4.07 15.75
C TYR A 77 -1.26 -4.51 14.51
N ARG A 78 -2.25 -3.76 14.10
CA ARG A 78 -3.22 -4.17 13.07
C ARG A 78 -3.39 -3.08 12.03
N ILE A 79 -3.38 -3.48 10.76
CA ILE A 79 -3.64 -2.60 9.62
C ILE A 79 -4.69 -3.26 8.73
N THR A 80 -5.77 -2.53 8.44
CA THR A 80 -6.71 -2.88 7.36
C THR A 80 -6.29 -2.13 6.11
N PHE A 81 -6.07 -2.86 5.02
CA PHE A 81 -5.58 -2.31 3.77
C PHE A 81 -6.73 -2.05 2.80
N ASP A 82 -7.17 -0.81 2.69
CA ASP A 82 -8.33 -0.42 1.90
C ASP A 82 -8.02 -0.05 0.44
N GLU A 83 -6.74 -0.05 0.06
CA GLU A 83 -6.27 0.33 -1.27
C GLU A 83 -5.26 -0.67 -1.82
N ASP A 84 -5.16 -0.74 -3.15
CA ASP A 84 -4.08 -1.47 -3.83
C ASP A 84 -2.74 -0.83 -3.51
N GLU A 85 -1.82 -1.60 -2.94
CA GLU A 85 -0.48 -1.14 -2.64
C GLU A 85 0.50 -2.28 -2.38
N THR A 86 1.77 -2.00 -2.36
CA THR A 86 2.77 -2.84 -1.72
C THR A 86 3.29 -2.13 -0.47
N PHE A 87 2.98 -2.69 0.67
CA PHE A 87 3.39 -2.18 1.97
C PHE A 87 4.71 -2.84 2.37
N TYR A 88 5.79 -2.07 2.38
CA TYR A 88 7.10 -2.51 2.85
C TYR A 88 7.31 -2.09 4.29
N TYR A 89 7.86 -2.98 5.11
CA TYR A 89 8.10 -2.71 6.53
C TYR A 89 9.37 -3.36 7.04
N ILE A 90 9.88 -2.82 8.14
CA ILE A 90 11.07 -3.28 8.86
C ILE A 90 10.78 -3.39 10.36
N CYS A 91 11.62 -4.14 11.05
CA CYS A 91 11.86 -3.96 12.48
C CYS A 91 13.02 -2.99 12.65
N GLU A 92 12.79 -1.79 13.17
CA GLU A 92 13.83 -0.74 13.24
C GLU A 92 15.13 -1.20 13.93
N PRO A 93 15.09 -1.85 15.11
CA PRO A 93 16.34 -2.31 15.77
C PRO A 93 17.13 -3.33 14.96
N HIS A 94 16.46 -4.05 14.06
CA HIS A 94 17.05 -5.18 13.35
C HIS A 94 17.08 -5.00 11.81
N ALA A 95 16.73 -3.81 11.31
CA ALA A 95 16.71 -3.51 9.88
C ALA A 95 18.06 -3.75 9.21
N GLY A 96 19.16 -3.39 9.89
CA GLY A 96 20.52 -3.64 9.41
C GLY A 96 20.91 -5.12 9.34
N MET A 97 20.11 -6.01 9.91
CA MET A 97 20.27 -7.47 9.86
C MET A 97 19.29 -8.15 8.90
N GLY A 98 18.50 -7.36 8.17
CA GLY A 98 17.53 -7.87 7.19
C GLY A 98 16.21 -8.34 7.80
N MET A 99 15.79 -7.77 8.92
CA MET A 99 14.45 -8.01 9.47
C MET A 99 13.44 -7.08 8.82
N ASP A 100 12.94 -7.50 7.68
CA ASP A 100 12.00 -6.78 6.82
C ASP A 100 10.90 -7.70 6.30
N GLY A 101 9.91 -7.12 5.64
CA GLY A 101 8.86 -7.85 4.97
C GLY A 101 8.02 -6.93 4.08
N LYS A 102 7.12 -7.54 3.33
CA LYS A 102 6.15 -6.84 2.50
C LYS A 102 4.78 -7.50 2.54
N VAL A 103 3.77 -6.67 2.39
CA VAL A 103 2.39 -7.09 2.13
C VAL A 103 1.99 -6.54 0.78
N VAL A 104 1.64 -7.42 -0.15
CA VAL A 104 1.12 -7.07 -1.47
C VAL A 104 -0.40 -7.09 -1.40
N VAL A 105 -1.01 -5.93 -1.56
CA VAL A 105 -2.46 -5.74 -1.47
C VAL A 105 -3.05 -5.64 -2.87
N GLY A 106 -3.99 -6.51 -3.19
CA GLY A 106 -4.60 -6.55 -4.51
C GLY A 106 -3.57 -6.81 -5.61
N THR A 107 -3.37 -5.83 -6.50
CA THR A 107 -2.36 -5.88 -7.57
C THR A 107 -0.98 -5.40 -7.13
N GLY A 108 -0.88 -4.81 -5.94
CA GLY A 108 0.34 -4.24 -5.39
C GLY A 108 0.77 -2.91 -6.03
N ILE A 109 -0.12 -2.29 -6.82
CA ILE A 109 0.16 -1.04 -7.53
C ILE A 109 -0.64 0.08 -6.88
N SER A 110 0.04 0.98 -6.18
CA SER A 110 -0.57 2.22 -5.70
C SER A 110 -1.04 3.08 -6.87
N GLU A 111 -2.31 3.43 -6.92
CA GLU A 111 -2.88 4.30 -7.95
C GLU A 111 -2.36 5.75 -7.91
N THR A 112 -1.49 6.05 -6.96
CA THR A 112 -0.88 7.39 -6.81
C THR A 112 0.27 7.65 -7.79
N SER A 113 0.65 6.66 -8.60
CA SER A 113 1.54 6.88 -9.74
C SER A 113 0.74 7.48 -10.90
N THR A 114 0.46 8.77 -10.83
CA THR A 114 0.14 9.54 -12.04
C THR A 114 1.37 9.48 -12.92
N THR A 115 1.41 8.52 -13.80
CA THR A 115 2.38 8.52 -14.91
C THR A 115 2.03 9.75 -15.74
N VAL A 116 2.76 10.83 -15.52
CA VAL A 116 2.90 11.86 -16.53
C VAL A 116 3.65 11.14 -17.63
N VAL A 117 2.90 10.66 -18.61
CA VAL A 117 3.51 10.25 -19.87
C VAL A 117 3.95 11.55 -20.50
N ASP A 118 5.18 11.91 -20.24
CA ASP A 118 5.87 12.92 -21.03
C ASP A 118 6.03 12.31 -22.42
N SER A 119 5.07 12.62 -23.26
CA SER A 119 5.17 12.33 -24.68
C SER A 119 6.13 13.34 -25.26
N ASP A 120 7.41 13.10 -25.06
CA ASP A 120 8.45 13.65 -25.93
C ASP A 120 8.33 12.93 -27.27
N ASP A 121 7.28 13.28 -28.00
CA ASP A 121 7.19 12.98 -29.42
C ASP A 121 8.04 14.00 -30.18
N ASN A 122 9.33 13.79 -30.15
CA ASN A 122 10.21 14.44 -31.08
C ASN A 122 10.21 13.66 -32.39
N THR A 123 9.09 13.73 -33.10
CA THR A 123 9.02 13.31 -34.49
C THR A 123 9.04 14.55 -35.36
N PRO A 124 10.12 14.83 -36.08
CA PRO A 124 10.09 15.90 -37.04
C PRO A 124 9.27 15.47 -38.26
N GLY A 125 8.19 16.17 -38.48
CA GLY A 125 7.54 16.27 -39.76
C GLY A 125 6.41 15.33 -40.07
N PHE A 126 5.19 15.72 -39.72
CA PHE A 126 4.03 15.55 -40.58
C PHE A 126 3.07 16.71 -40.37
N THR A 127 3.13 17.65 -41.28
CA THR A 127 2.10 18.66 -41.51
C THR A 127 0.97 18.01 -42.29
N ALA A 128 -0.13 17.77 -41.65
CA ALA A 128 -1.45 17.66 -42.27
C ALA A 128 -2.42 17.89 -41.11
N GLY A 129 -3.00 19.02 -41.01
CA GLY A 129 -4.06 19.47 -41.88
C GLY A 129 -5.37 19.21 -41.17
N ILE A 130 -5.79 20.18 -40.37
CA ILE A 130 -7.13 20.76 -40.32
C ILE A 130 -8.27 19.76 -40.17
N ALA A 131 -8.97 19.87 -39.07
CA ALA A 131 -10.40 20.08 -39.10
C ALA A 131 -10.90 20.57 -37.74
N ALA A 132 -10.93 21.86 -37.61
CA ALA A 132 -11.81 22.50 -36.66
C ALA A 132 -13.25 22.28 -37.12
N ILE A 133 -14.04 21.62 -36.34
CA ILE A 133 -15.47 21.72 -36.45
C ILE A 133 -16.01 22.23 -35.15
N ALA A 134 -16.07 23.51 -35.08
CA ALA A 134 -16.92 24.21 -34.15
C ALA A 134 -18.37 23.96 -34.57
N LEU A 135 -19.14 23.35 -33.75
CA LEU A 135 -20.57 23.38 -33.85
C LEU A 135 -21.16 24.08 -32.65
N ILE A 136 -21.28 25.35 -32.87
CA ILE A 136 -22.18 26.25 -32.18
C ILE A 136 -23.59 25.83 -32.57
N SER A 137 -24.40 25.54 -31.62
CA SER A 137 -25.82 25.62 -31.79
C SER A 137 -26.44 26.23 -30.55
N ALA A 138 -26.38 27.51 -30.55
CA ALA A 138 -27.34 28.31 -29.81
C ALA A 138 -28.67 28.22 -30.53
N LEU A 139 -29.71 27.84 -29.86
CA LEU A 139 -31.04 28.19 -30.27
C LEU A 139 -31.84 28.70 -29.09
N VAL A 140 -31.84 29.98 -29.01
CA VAL A 140 -32.84 30.79 -28.33
C VAL A 140 -34.13 30.68 -29.11
N VAL A 141 -35.20 30.31 -28.49
CA VAL A 141 -36.51 30.69 -28.93
C VAL A 141 -37.30 31.29 -27.79
N ALA A 142 -37.35 32.58 -27.85
CA ALA A 142 -38.33 33.38 -27.17
C ALA A 142 -39.62 33.36 -28.03
N GLY A 143 -40.73 33.44 -27.41
CA GLY A 143 -42.02 33.61 -28.06
C GLY A 143 -43.10 33.32 -27.07
N SER A 144 -43.52 34.22 -26.32
CA SER A 144 -44.46 35.31 -26.58
C SER A 144 -45.92 34.87 -26.62
N ARG A 145 -46.63 35.35 -25.59
CA ARG A 145 -47.94 36.02 -25.61
C ARG A 145 -49.25 35.23 -25.59
N ARG A 146 -50.00 35.71 -24.61
CA ARG A 146 -51.43 36.11 -24.63
C ARG A 146 -52.45 34.99 -24.36
N ARG A 147 -53.23 35.04 -23.39
CA ARG A 147 -54.29 35.94 -22.86
C ARG A 147 -54.81 35.34 -21.57
#